data_16919385d8781119a8e311d26f1675b7
#
_entry.id   16919385d8781119a8e311d26f1675b7
#
_cell.length_a   1.000
_cell.length_b   1.000
_cell.length_c   1.000
_cell.angle_alpha   90.00
_cell.angle_beta   90.00
_cell.angle_gamma   90.00
#
_symmetry.space_group_name_H-M   'P 1'
#
loop_
_entity.id
_entity.type
_entity.pdbx_description
1 polymer ?
#
loop_
_entity_poly.entity_id
_entity_poly.type
_entity_poly.pdbx_seq_one_letter_code
_entity_poly.pdbx_strand_id
1 'polypeptide(L)'
;MSPSETSTRRRFPRLSSTAFEHPQDRQALEALRKIPILDKVVHKFIELGAERFFRAQLLGGAVHVTPKQCPKVYKLFKEAAEILDMHEPDLFLVSNPIVNAFTFGVDRPFVVLQSGLVDLLSEEELLGVMGHELGHIKAGHVLYRSLVILLLQISHRIIPIPGLAQIALQIALYDWYRKSELTADRAELLVTQDLSVCLNTHMKLSAGSKTIFEQMDHQEFLRQADSYEDMDYSTLNKVYKLLIEIGMTHPIPVYRAREIKQWADSKAFSEIMAGRFPTKDQEVTTRNCPHCGVEVAPSFFFCPDCGKNTRV
;
A
#
# COMPACT_ATOMS: atom_id res chain seq x y z
N MET A 1 -7.37 20.53 30.92
CA MET A 1 -7.38 19.61 29.78
C MET A 1 -8.80 19.62 29.22
N SER A 2 -9.01 20.39 28.16
CA SER A 2 -10.29 20.40 27.43
C SER A 2 -10.48 19.06 26.71
N PRO A 3 -11.72 18.51 26.66
CA PRO A 3 -11.98 17.35 25.81
C PRO A 3 -11.75 17.78 24.35
N SER A 4 -10.85 17.12 23.64
CA SER A 4 -10.68 17.28 22.20
C SER A 4 -12.02 17.01 21.53
N GLU A 5 -12.56 17.98 20.84
CA GLU A 5 -13.65 17.80 19.88
C GLU A 5 -13.22 16.67 18.94
N THR A 6 -13.83 15.51 19.08
CA THR A 6 -13.70 14.43 18.12
C THR A 6 -14.35 14.91 16.82
N SER A 7 -13.55 15.52 15.96
CA SER A 7 -13.94 15.75 14.58
C SER A 7 -14.36 14.39 14.00
N THR A 8 -15.66 14.22 13.78
CA THR A 8 -16.19 12.99 13.20
C THR A 8 -15.79 12.95 11.75
N ARG A 9 -14.70 12.22 11.44
CA ARG A 9 -14.25 11.97 10.06
C ARG A 9 -15.38 11.36 9.25
N ARG A 10 -15.48 11.78 8.00
CA ARG A 10 -16.44 11.22 7.05
C ARG A 10 -16.10 9.76 6.77
N ARG A 11 -17.11 8.90 6.82
CA ARG A 11 -17.03 7.51 6.36
C ARG A 11 -17.49 7.42 4.91
N PHE A 12 -16.93 6.48 4.15
CA PHE A 12 -17.22 6.30 2.74
C PHE A 12 -17.91 4.94 2.51
N PRO A 13 -19.22 4.83 2.78
CA PRO A 13 -19.92 3.55 2.69
C PRO A 13 -19.87 3.01 1.25
N ARG A 14 -19.55 1.73 1.13
CA ARG A 14 -19.44 1.00 -0.15
C ARG A 14 -18.39 1.59 -1.10
N LEU A 15 -17.38 2.30 -0.59
CA LEU A 15 -16.31 2.88 -1.39
C LEU A 15 -15.67 1.82 -2.28
N SER A 16 -15.63 2.07 -3.60
CA SER A 16 -14.79 1.31 -4.51
C SER A 16 -13.35 1.80 -4.48
N SER A 17 -12.37 0.91 -4.68
CA SER A 17 -10.96 1.31 -4.83
C SER A 17 -10.74 2.18 -6.06
N THR A 18 -11.56 2.03 -7.11
CA THR A 18 -11.47 2.85 -8.33
C THR A 18 -11.69 4.34 -8.07
N ALA A 19 -12.33 4.70 -6.93
CA ALA A 19 -12.52 6.09 -6.52
C ALA A 19 -11.20 6.82 -6.24
N PHE A 20 -10.21 6.11 -5.72
CA PHE A 20 -8.92 6.68 -5.31
C PHE A 20 -7.71 6.07 -6.03
N GLU A 21 -7.91 5.08 -6.90
CA GLU A 21 -6.83 4.45 -7.66
C GLU A 21 -6.05 5.48 -8.49
N HIS A 22 -4.70 5.42 -8.40
CA HIS A 22 -3.86 6.31 -9.18
C HIS A 22 -3.69 5.80 -10.62
N PRO A 23 -3.75 6.66 -11.65
CA PRO A 23 -3.65 6.22 -13.05
C PRO A 23 -2.36 5.48 -13.38
N GLN A 24 -1.22 5.91 -12.81
CA GLN A 24 0.07 5.25 -13.01
C GLN A 24 0.11 3.83 -12.41
N ASP A 25 -0.53 3.62 -11.26
CA ASP A 25 -0.66 2.29 -10.65
C ASP A 25 -1.42 1.35 -11.59
N ARG A 26 -2.59 1.76 -12.06
CA ARG A 26 -3.39 0.98 -13.03
C ARG A 26 -2.58 0.60 -14.27
N GLN A 27 -1.91 1.56 -14.89
CA GLN A 27 -1.11 1.33 -16.08
C GLN A 27 0.05 0.35 -15.83
N ALA A 28 0.76 0.50 -14.69
CA ALA A 28 1.86 -0.39 -14.34
C ALA A 28 1.37 -1.80 -14.04
N LEU A 29 0.22 -1.94 -13.37
CA LEU A 29 -0.39 -3.24 -13.10
C LEU A 29 -0.82 -3.95 -14.39
N GLU A 30 -1.39 -3.22 -15.35
CA GLU A 30 -1.73 -3.76 -16.66
C GLU A 30 -0.49 -4.21 -17.45
N ALA A 31 0.61 -3.47 -17.36
CA ALA A 31 1.88 -3.85 -17.99
C ALA A 31 2.49 -5.09 -17.33
N LEU A 32 2.50 -5.16 -15.99
CA LEU A 32 2.98 -6.30 -15.21
C LEU A 32 2.24 -7.59 -15.59
N ARG A 33 0.93 -7.52 -15.74
CA ARG A 33 0.06 -8.66 -16.07
C ARG A 33 0.30 -9.25 -17.46
N LYS A 34 0.91 -8.49 -18.37
CA LYS A 34 1.27 -8.98 -19.71
C LYS A 34 2.54 -9.83 -19.72
N ILE A 35 3.23 -9.95 -18.59
CA ILE A 35 4.47 -10.75 -18.50
C ILE A 35 4.11 -12.24 -18.37
N PRO A 36 4.44 -13.10 -19.34
CA PRO A 36 3.92 -14.49 -19.40
C PRO A 36 4.33 -15.38 -18.22
N ILE A 37 5.45 -15.06 -17.56
CA ILE A 37 5.95 -15.87 -16.45
C ILE A 37 5.27 -15.52 -15.12
N LEU A 38 4.55 -14.39 -15.03
CA LEU A 38 3.92 -13.92 -13.80
C LEU A 38 2.97 -14.96 -13.20
N ASP A 39 2.13 -15.57 -14.04
CA ASP A 39 1.15 -16.58 -13.58
C ASP A 39 1.83 -17.78 -12.90
N LYS A 40 2.96 -18.25 -13.46
CA LYS A 40 3.72 -19.36 -12.87
C LYS A 40 4.31 -18.98 -11.51
N VAL A 41 4.79 -17.75 -11.40
CA VAL A 41 5.37 -17.23 -10.15
C VAL A 41 4.29 -17.07 -9.08
N VAL A 42 3.13 -16.52 -9.43
CA VAL A 42 1.97 -16.39 -8.53
C VAL A 42 1.48 -17.77 -8.08
N HIS A 43 1.32 -18.72 -8.99
CA HIS A 43 0.89 -20.07 -8.65
C HIS A 43 1.86 -20.75 -7.67
N LYS A 44 3.17 -20.62 -7.94
CA LYS A 44 4.21 -21.17 -7.04
C LYS A 44 4.21 -20.50 -5.68
N PHE A 45 3.99 -19.17 -5.63
CA PHE A 45 3.87 -18.43 -4.38
C PHE A 45 2.72 -18.94 -3.51
N ILE A 46 1.53 -19.14 -4.11
CA ILE A 46 0.36 -19.67 -3.41
C ILE A 46 0.62 -21.10 -2.92
N GLU A 47 1.19 -21.96 -3.78
CA GLU A 47 1.53 -23.36 -3.47
C GLU A 47 2.50 -23.47 -2.28
N LEU A 48 3.46 -22.54 -2.16
CA LEU A 48 4.43 -22.52 -1.06
C LEU A 48 3.79 -22.22 0.31
N GLY A 49 2.55 -21.74 0.34
CA GLY A 49 1.86 -21.44 1.60
C GLY A 49 2.55 -20.32 2.40
N ALA A 50 3.22 -19.39 1.73
CA ALA A 50 4.00 -18.33 2.37
C ALA A 50 3.19 -17.52 3.38
N GLU A 51 1.91 -17.22 3.09
CA GLU A 51 1.02 -16.54 4.02
C GLU A 51 0.89 -17.28 5.34
N ARG A 52 0.67 -18.60 5.31
CA ARG A 52 0.54 -19.43 6.52
C ARG A 52 1.82 -19.45 7.33
N PHE A 53 2.96 -19.53 6.66
CA PHE A 53 4.27 -19.49 7.32
C PHE A 53 4.50 -18.16 8.04
N PHE A 54 4.31 -17.02 7.35
CA PHE A 54 4.48 -15.71 7.95
C PHE A 54 3.48 -15.45 9.07
N ARG A 55 2.22 -15.87 8.91
CA ARG A 55 1.21 -15.76 9.95
C ARG A 55 1.58 -16.56 11.20
N ALA A 56 2.07 -17.78 11.05
CA ALA A 56 2.53 -18.59 12.17
C ALA A 56 3.72 -17.93 12.90
N GLN A 57 4.66 -17.37 12.14
CA GLN A 57 5.79 -16.64 12.71
C GLN A 57 5.33 -15.42 13.51
N LEU A 58 4.36 -14.64 13.01
CA LEU A 58 3.81 -13.48 13.71
C LEU A 58 3.03 -13.87 14.96
N LEU A 59 2.22 -14.94 14.90
CA LEU A 59 1.50 -15.44 16.07
C LEU A 59 2.44 -15.94 17.18
N GLY A 60 3.62 -16.45 16.81
CA GLY A 60 4.62 -16.91 17.77
C GLY A 60 5.60 -15.82 18.26
N GLY A 61 5.82 -14.75 17.48
CA GLY A 61 6.89 -13.78 17.75
C GLY A 61 6.48 -12.31 17.77
N ALA A 62 5.21 -11.98 17.55
CA ALA A 62 4.70 -10.62 17.53
C ALA A 62 3.50 -10.43 18.47
N VAL A 63 3.12 -9.18 18.70
CA VAL A 63 1.91 -8.84 19.44
C VAL A 63 0.73 -8.76 18.47
N HIS A 64 -0.25 -9.64 18.61
CA HIS A 64 -1.52 -9.52 17.88
C HIS A 64 -2.36 -8.41 18.52
N VAL A 65 -2.61 -7.35 17.77
CA VAL A 65 -3.36 -6.17 18.25
C VAL A 65 -4.86 -6.50 18.27
N THR A 66 -5.48 -6.30 19.42
CA THR A 66 -6.89 -6.61 19.66
C THR A 66 -7.53 -5.56 20.58
N PRO A 67 -8.86 -5.53 20.74
CA PRO A 67 -9.51 -4.62 21.70
C PRO A 67 -8.99 -4.74 23.13
N LYS A 68 -8.42 -5.93 23.50
CA LYS A 68 -7.87 -6.19 24.84
C LYS A 68 -6.36 -6.00 24.88
N GLN A 69 -5.68 -6.05 23.74
CA GLN A 69 -4.24 -5.95 23.61
C GLN A 69 -3.87 -4.79 22.69
N CYS A 70 -3.24 -3.76 23.21
CA CYS A 70 -2.97 -2.48 22.56
C CYS A 70 -4.24 -1.73 22.13
N PRO A 71 -5.21 -1.47 23.05
CA PRO A 71 -6.54 -0.95 22.71
C PRO A 71 -6.53 0.39 21.99
N LYS A 72 -5.54 1.26 22.23
CA LYS A 72 -5.41 2.55 21.53
C LYS A 72 -5.06 2.34 20.06
N VAL A 73 -4.07 1.49 19.78
CA VAL A 73 -3.65 1.14 18.40
C VAL A 73 -4.80 0.44 17.67
N TYR A 74 -5.48 -0.49 18.35
CA TYR A 74 -6.67 -1.16 17.79
C TYR A 74 -7.77 -0.17 17.40
N LYS A 75 -8.06 0.83 18.27
CA LYS A 75 -9.09 1.83 17.99
C LYS A 75 -8.79 2.64 16.74
N LEU A 76 -7.56 3.08 16.55
CA LEU A 76 -7.13 3.79 15.35
C LEU A 76 -7.28 2.90 14.10
N PHE A 77 -6.85 1.66 14.18
CA PHE A 77 -6.96 0.71 13.05
C PHE A 77 -8.41 0.44 12.67
N LYS A 78 -9.25 0.22 13.65
CA LYS A 78 -10.69 0.06 13.46
C LYS A 78 -11.31 1.29 12.80
N GLU A 79 -10.98 2.50 13.29
CA GLU A 79 -11.45 3.75 12.70
C GLU A 79 -11.06 3.87 11.23
N ALA A 80 -9.80 3.57 10.88
CA ALA A 80 -9.33 3.58 9.49
C ALA A 80 -10.12 2.58 8.61
N ALA A 81 -10.36 1.36 9.12
CA ALA A 81 -11.15 0.35 8.41
C ALA A 81 -12.61 0.79 8.20
N GLU A 82 -13.23 1.38 9.24
CA GLU A 82 -14.60 1.90 9.16
C GLU A 82 -14.73 3.07 8.18
N ILE A 83 -13.73 3.98 8.13
CA ILE A 83 -13.71 5.09 7.15
C ILE A 83 -13.67 4.56 5.72
N LEU A 84 -12.84 3.56 5.46
CA LEU A 84 -12.70 2.95 4.13
C LEU A 84 -13.78 1.90 3.82
N ASP A 85 -14.71 1.64 4.72
CA ASP A 85 -15.74 0.59 4.58
C ASP A 85 -15.14 -0.78 4.27
N MET A 86 -14.28 -1.25 5.18
CA MET A 86 -13.59 -2.52 5.09
C MET A 86 -13.81 -3.38 6.33
N HIS A 87 -13.75 -4.69 6.14
CA HIS A 87 -13.59 -5.61 7.25
C HIS A 87 -12.18 -5.46 7.83
N GLU A 88 -12.05 -5.46 9.15
CA GLU A 88 -10.77 -5.35 9.84
C GLU A 88 -9.89 -6.59 9.56
N PRO A 89 -8.74 -6.47 8.89
CA PRO A 89 -7.78 -7.57 8.81
C PRO A 89 -7.05 -7.74 10.14
N ASP A 90 -6.30 -8.84 10.29
CA ASP A 90 -5.43 -9.01 11.47
C ASP A 90 -4.33 -7.94 11.47
N LEU A 91 -4.04 -7.38 12.65
CA LEU A 91 -2.98 -6.40 12.86
C LEU A 91 -1.95 -6.94 13.84
N PHE A 92 -0.69 -6.89 13.46
CA PHE A 92 0.43 -7.32 14.30
C PHE A 92 1.40 -6.17 14.57
N LEU A 93 1.95 -6.13 15.77
CA LEU A 93 3.02 -5.23 16.18
C LEU A 93 4.30 -6.04 16.43
N VAL A 94 5.35 -5.74 15.67
CA VAL A 94 6.66 -6.41 15.74
C VAL A 94 7.68 -5.48 16.39
N SER A 95 8.47 -6.02 17.30
CA SER A 95 9.61 -5.30 17.92
C SER A 95 10.71 -5.14 16.87
N ASN A 96 10.78 -3.97 16.26
CA ASN A 96 11.81 -3.58 15.29
C ASN A 96 11.97 -2.06 15.30
N PRO A 97 13.20 -1.51 15.48
CA PRO A 97 13.44 -0.08 15.49
C PRO A 97 13.33 0.58 14.10
N ILE A 98 13.23 -0.20 13.02
CA ILE A 98 13.02 0.33 11.68
C ILE A 98 11.65 0.98 11.60
N VAL A 99 11.59 2.16 10.98
CA VAL A 99 10.35 2.90 10.77
C VAL A 99 9.65 2.33 9.53
N ASN A 100 8.76 1.36 9.73
CA ASN A 100 8.08 0.69 8.62
C ASN A 100 6.75 0.07 9.04
N ALA A 101 5.84 -0.07 8.07
CA ALA A 101 4.66 -0.92 8.10
C ALA A 101 4.55 -1.67 6.77
N PHE A 102 3.84 -2.78 6.74
CA PHE A 102 3.57 -3.49 5.49
C PHE A 102 2.35 -4.39 5.60
N THR A 103 1.76 -4.67 4.45
CA THR A 103 0.67 -5.62 4.28
C THR A 103 1.16 -6.87 3.57
N PHE A 104 0.75 -8.04 4.03
CA PHE A 104 1.12 -9.32 3.45
C PHE A 104 -0.07 -10.30 3.45
N GLY A 105 -0.06 -11.25 2.51
CA GLY A 105 -1.05 -12.32 2.39
C GLY A 105 -1.75 -12.34 1.04
N VAL A 106 -2.73 -13.21 0.89
CA VAL A 106 -3.57 -13.36 -0.32
C VAL A 106 -5.02 -13.62 0.09
N ASP A 107 -5.26 -14.73 0.80
CA ASP A 107 -6.61 -15.16 1.20
C ASP A 107 -7.09 -14.42 2.45
N ARG A 108 -6.20 -14.22 3.40
CA ARG A 108 -6.46 -13.53 4.66
C ARG A 108 -5.33 -12.53 4.93
N PRO A 109 -5.31 -11.39 4.23
CA PRO A 109 -4.25 -10.40 4.40
C PRO A 109 -4.18 -9.90 5.84
N PHE A 110 -3.00 -9.50 6.25
CA PHE A 110 -2.74 -8.90 7.55
C PHE A 110 -1.81 -7.70 7.42
N VAL A 111 -1.89 -6.82 8.40
CA VAL A 111 -1.04 -5.62 8.49
C VAL A 111 -0.02 -5.83 9.62
N VAL A 112 1.20 -5.40 9.39
CA VAL A 112 2.29 -5.42 10.37
C VAL A 112 2.81 -4.01 10.57
N LEU A 113 2.82 -3.57 11.83
CA LEU A 113 3.48 -2.34 12.26
C LEU A 113 4.79 -2.69 12.97
N GLN A 114 5.83 -1.95 12.70
CA GLN A 114 7.08 -2.05 13.45
C GLN A 114 7.09 -1.01 14.58
N SER A 115 7.69 -1.36 15.73
CA SER A 115 7.67 -0.49 16.92
C SER A 115 8.30 0.87 16.65
N GLY A 116 9.36 0.95 15.84
CA GLY A 116 9.98 2.23 15.46
C GLY A 116 9.03 3.20 14.76
N LEU A 117 8.08 2.69 13.98
CA LEU A 117 7.04 3.51 13.37
C LEU A 117 6.07 4.09 14.42
N VAL A 118 5.62 3.24 15.34
CA VAL A 118 4.68 3.64 16.40
C VAL A 118 5.33 4.66 17.34
N ASP A 119 6.65 4.52 17.59
CA ASP A 119 7.39 5.47 18.43
C ASP A 119 7.63 6.83 17.74
N LEU A 120 7.74 6.83 16.41
CA LEU A 120 7.99 8.05 15.64
C LEU A 120 6.73 8.90 15.42
N LEU A 121 5.61 8.27 15.09
CA LEU A 121 4.41 8.92 14.61
C LEU A 121 3.47 9.37 15.76
N SER A 122 2.71 10.41 15.51
CA SER A 122 1.55 10.77 16.33
C SER A 122 0.37 9.83 16.07
N GLU A 123 -0.67 9.86 16.90
CA GLU A 123 -1.87 9.03 16.70
C GLU A 123 -2.55 9.33 15.34
N GLU A 124 -2.58 10.60 14.92
CA GLU A 124 -3.15 11.01 13.64
C GLU A 124 -2.35 10.50 12.43
N GLU A 125 -1.03 10.60 12.49
CA GLU A 125 -0.14 10.08 11.46
C GLU A 125 -0.16 8.54 11.41
N LEU A 126 -0.24 7.90 12.58
CA LEU A 126 -0.36 6.44 12.66
C LEU A 126 -1.70 5.96 12.07
N LEU A 127 -2.80 6.69 12.32
CA LEU A 127 -4.08 6.47 11.66
C LEU A 127 -3.94 6.58 10.13
N GLY A 128 -3.20 7.58 9.65
CA GLY A 128 -2.91 7.75 8.23
C GLY A 128 -2.17 6.55 7.64
N VAL A 129 -1.09 6.10 8.28
CA VAL A 129 -0.34 4.90 7.83
C VAL A 129 -1.23 3.65 7.84
N MET A 130 -2.11 3.50 8.84
CA MET A 130 -3.08 2.39 8.84
C MET A 130 -4.04 2.50 7.64
N GLY A 131 -4.48 3.71 7.30
CA GLY A 131 -5.27 3.98 6.09
C GLY A 131 -4.53 3.62 4.80
N HIS A 132 -3.23 3.92 4.74
CA HIS A 132 -2.35 3.54 3.64
C HIS A 132 -2.27 2.02 3.47
N GLU A 133 -1.98 1.27 4.53
CA GLU A 133 -1.89 -0.19 4.48
C GLU A 133 -3.25 -0.84 4.14
N LEU A 134 -4.34 -0.34 4.70
CA LEU A 134 -5.69 -0.77 4.34
C LEU A 134 -6.03 -0.40 2.88
N GLY A 135 -5.51 0.70 2.38
CA GLY A 135 -5.60 1.11 0.98
C GLY A 135 -5.03 0.05 0.03
N HIS A 136 -3.88 -0.53 0.37
CA HIS A 136 -3.31 -1.64 -0.39
C HIS A 136 -4.21 -2.88 -0.41
N ILE A 137 -4.83 -3.22 0.72
CA ILE A 137 -5.78 -4.35 0.77
C ILE A 137 -6.99 -4.04 -0.12
N LYS A 138 -7.57 -2.86 0.04
CA LYS A 138 -8.78 -2.45 -0.68
C LYS A 138 -8.57 -2.37 -2.19
N ALA A 139 -7.38 -1.94 -2.64
CA ALA A 139 -7.02 -1.86 -4.05
C ALA A 139 -6.55 -3.22 -4.64
N GLY A 140 -6.49 -4.28 -3.84
CA GLY A 140 -6.09 -5.62 -4.31
C GLY A 140 -4.58 -5.76 -4.60
N HIS A 141 -3.76 -4.94 -3.99
CA HIS A 141 -2.29 -4.93 -4.21
C HIS A 141 -1.58 -6.09 -3.52
N VAL A 142 -2.20 -6.71 -2.51
CA VAL A 142 -1.51 -7.55 -1.52
C VAL A 142 -0.80 -8.73 -2.13
N LEU A 143 -1.39 -9.38 -3.14
CA LEU A 143 -0.76 -10.52 -3.83
C LEU A 143 0.61 -10.16 -4.41
N TYR A 144 0.67 -9.13 -5.24
CA TYR A 144 1.91 -8.73 -5.91
C TYR A 144 2.92 -8.09 -4.96
N ARG A 145 2.44 -7.38 -3.93
CA ARG A 145 3.30 -6.86 -2.84
C ARG A 145 3.94 -8.00 -2.06
N SER A 146 3.17 -9.03 -1.73
CA SER A 146 3.67 -10.24 -1.06
C SER A 146 4.71 -10.96 -1.92
N LEU A 147 4.52 -11.02 -3.24
CA LEU A 147 5.52 -11.53 -4.16
C LEU A 147 6.83 -10.74 -4.13
N VAL A 148 6.76 -9.40 -4.11
CA VAL A 148 7.95 -8.55 -4.03
C VAL A 148 8.70 -8.81 -2.71
N ILE A 149 8.00 -8.83 -1.59
CA ILE A 149 8.59 -9.11 -0.26
C ILE A 149 9.27 -10.48 -0.26
N LEU A 150 8.62 -11.50 -0.80
CA LEU A 150 9.18 -12.84 -0.88
C LEU A 150 10.43 -12.90 -1.77
N LEU A 151 10.38 -12.27 -2.94
CA LEU A 151 11.51 -12.24 -3.88
C LEU A 151 12.74 -11.51 -3.29
N LEU A 152 12.51 -10.52 -2.40
CA LEU A 152 13.57 -9.85 -1.66
C LEU A 152 14.18 -10.71 -0.56
N GLN A 153 13.38 -11.52 0.12
CA GLN A 153 13.82 -12.31 1.28
C GLN A 153 14.36 -13.69 0.89
N ILE A 154 13.87 -14.25 -0.21
CA ILE A 154 14.24 -15.61 -0.62
C ILE A 154 15.16 -15.53 -1.83
N SER A 155 16.43 -15.86 -1.62
CA SER A 155 17.40 -15.94 -2.70
C SER A 155 16.91 -16.87 -3.84
N HIS A 156 17.33 -16.58 -5.06
CA HIS A 156 17.00 -17.16 -6.38
C HIS A 156 16.84 -18.70 -6.49
N ARG A 157 16.96 -19.43 -5.39
CA ARG A 157 16.94 -20.90 -5.36
C ARG A 157 15.54 -21.53 -5.37
N ILE A 158 14.49 -20.76 -5.04
CA ILE A 158 13.14 -21.34 -4.84
C ILE A 158 12.28 -21.29 -6.11
N ILE A 159 12.46 -20.27 -6.94
CA ILE A 159 11.75 -20.15 -8.21
C ILE A 159 12.79 -20.07 -9.34
N PRO A 160 13.06 -21.18 -10.05
CA PRO A 160 14.00 -21.16 -11.17
C PRO A 160 13.36 -20.44 -12.37
N ILE A 161 13.68 -19.17 -12.52
CA ILE A 161 13.26 -18.35 -13.65
C ILE A 161 14.49 -18.14 -14.55
N PRO A 162 14.40 -18.27 -15.88
CA PRO A 162 15.51 -17.92 -16.78
C PRO A 162 15.98 -16.47 -16.57
N GLY A 163 17.30 -16.23 -16.53
CA GLY A 163 17.89 -14.99 -16.04
C GLY A 163 17.30 -13.70 -16.62
N LEU A 164 17.12 -13.58 -17.95
CA LEU A 164 16.54 -12.38 -18.57
C LEU A 164 15.06 -12.19 -18.23
N ALA A 165 14.27 -13.27 -18.18
CA ALA A 165 12.84 -13.21 -17.81
C ALA A 165 12.66 -12.83 -16.32
N GLN A 166 13.55 -13.28 -15.46
CA GLN A 166 13.58 -12.89 -14.06
C GLN A 166 13.84 -11.39 -13.89
N ILE A 167 14.84 -10.86 -14.57
CA ILE A 167 15.17 -9.43 -14.52
C ILE A 167 13.99 -8.60 -15.02
N ALA A 168 13.39 -8.96 -16.15
CA ALA A 168 12.23 -8.24 -16.68
C ALA A 168 11.03 -8.24 -15.70
N LEU A 169 10.74 -9.40 -15.10
CA LEU A 169 9.68 -9.52 -14.10
C LEU A 169 9.99 -8.68 -12.86
N GLN A 170 11.22 -8.71 -12.35
CA GLN A 170 11.62 -7.93 -11.19
C GLN A 170 11.47 -6.43 -11.44
N ILE A 171 11.98 -5.93 -12.59
CA ILE A 171 11.85 -4.51 -12.96
C ILE A 171 10.38 -4.09 -13.01
N ALA A 172 9.52 -4.89 -13.64
CA ALA A 172 8.10 -4.57 -13.74
C ALA A 172 7.36 -4.65 -12.40
N LEU A 173 7.71 -5.62 -11.54
CA LEU A 173 7.17 -5.73 -10.19
C LEU A 173 7.57 -4.52 -9.32
N TYR A 174 8.83 -4.11 -9.36
CA TYR A 174 9.30 -2.94 -8.61
C TYR A 174 8.69 -1.64 -9.15
N ASP A 175 8.58 -1.49 -10.48
CA ASP A 175 7.94 -0.33 -11.08
C ASP A 175 6.47 -0.21 -10.64
N TRP A 176 5.72 -1.31 -10.73
CA TRP A 176 4.34 -1.34 -10.23
C TRP A 176 4.27 -1.12 -8.71
N TYR A 177 5.14 -1.75 -7.93
CA TYR A 177 5.16 -1.62 -6.47
C TYR A 177 5.26 -0.15 -6.04
N ARG A 178 6.19 0.61 -6.65
CA ARG A 178 6.32 2.06 -6.40
C ARG A 178 5.06 2.84 -6.74
N LYS A 179 4.43 2.53 -7.88
CA LYS A 179 3.23 3.23 -8.33
C LYS A 179 1.99 2.88 -7.50
N SER A 180 1.94 1.69 -6.93
CA SER A 180 0.87 1.27 -6.00
C SER A 180 0.87 2.07 -4.71
N GLU A 181 2.02 2.63 -4.29
CA GLU A 181 2.11 3.52 -3.14
C GLU A 181 1.27 4.80 -3.33
N LEU A 182 1.22 5.33 -4.56
CA LEU A 182 0.43 6.54 -4.86
C LEU A 182 -1.07 6.32 -4.68
N THR A 183 -1.56 5.12 -4.93
CA THR A 183 -2.94 4.73 -4.61
C THR A 183 -3.15 4.64 -3.11
N ALA A 184 -2.20 4.04 -2.39
CA ALA A 184 -2.30 3.89 -0.93
C ALA A 184 -2.20 5.25 -0.20
N ASP A 185 -1.41 6.19 -0.69
CA ASP A 185 -1.35 7.57 -0.17
C ASP A 185 -2.70 8.29 -0.30
N ARG A 186 -3.44 8.05 -1.38
CA ARG A 186 -4.79 8.58 -1.51
C ARG A 186 -5.75 7.98 -0.49
N ALA A 187 -5.61 6.70 -0.15
CA ALA A 187 -6.37 6.10 0.94
C ALA A 187 -5.95 6.67 2.31
N GLU A 188 -4.66 6.96 2.53
CA GLU A 188 -4.18 7.70 3.70
C GLU A 188 -4.92 9.03 3.86
N LEU A 189 -4.99 9.84 2.79
CA LEU A 189 -5.68 11.14 2.83
C LEU A 189 -7.20 10.99 3.01
N LEU A 190 -7.84 9.96 2.47
CA LEU A 190 -9.25 9.68 2.74
C LEU A 190 -9.50 9.35 4.21
N VAL A 191 -8.54 8.69 4.87
CA VAL A 191 -8.66 8.32 6.29
C VAL A 191 -8.36 9.51 7.19
N THR A 192 -7.29 10.24 6.97
CA THR A 192 -6.92 11.40 7.79
C THR A 192 -7.82 12.61 7.53
N GLN A 193 -8.27 12.80 6.29
CA GLN A 193 -9.01 13.98 5.80
C GLN A 193 -8.28 15.31 6.05
N ASP A 194 -6.98 15.22 6.28
CA ASP A 194 -6.08 16.33 6.53
C ASP A 194 -4.75 16.12 5.77
N LEU A 195 -4.53 16.96 4.76
CA LEU A 195 -3.30 16.92 3.97
C LEU A 195 -2.05 17.18 4.82
N SER A 196 -2.15 18.02 5.85
CA SER A 196 -0.99 18.34 6.69
C SER A 196 -0.49 17.13 7.47
N VAL A 197 -1.40 16.25 7.91
CA VAL A 197 -1.06 14.97 8.55
C VAL A 197 -0.28 14.08 7.58
N CYS A 198 -0.74 13.93 6.34
CA CYS A 198 -0.04 13.14 5.32
C CYS A 198 1.35 13.69 5.01
N LEU A 199 1.47 15.02 4.85
CA LEU A 199 2.78 15.66 4.63
C LEU A 199 3.73 15.44 5.81
N ASN A 200 3.24 15.60 7.04
CA ASN A 200 4.00 15.32 8.26
C ASN A 200 4.50 13.87 8.28
N THR A 201 3.63 12.92 7.93
CA THR A 201 3.99 11.51 7.84
C THR A 201 5.16 11.31 6.87
N HIS A 202 5.05 11.81 5.62
CA HIS A 202 6.12 11.69 4.64
C HIS A 202 7.43 12.35 5.06
N MET A 203 7.36 13.52 5.70
CA MET A 203 8.54 14.22 6.23
C MET A 203 9.21 13.43 7.36
N LYS A 204 8.44 12.89 8.30
CA LYS A 204 8.97 12.04 9.38
C LYS A 204 9.56 10.73 8.86
N LEU A 205 8.92 10.09 7.89
CA LEU A 205 9.45 8.88 7.25
C LEU A 205 10.78 9.16 6.52
N SER A 206 10.95 10.38 5.98
CA SER A 206 12.20 10.79 5.32
C SER A 206 13.32 11.07 6.33
N ALA A 207 13.01 11.74 7.44
CA ALA A 207 14.01 12.19 8.42
C ALA A 207 14.29 11.16 9.52
N GLY A 208 13.35 10.27 9.83
CA GLY A 208 13.47 9.24 10.85
C GLY A 208 13.60 9.76 12.30
N SER A 209 13.27 11.04 12.56
CA SER A 209 13.50 11.68 13.86
C SER A 209 12.44 12.73 14.19
N LYS A 210 11.88 12.64 15.41
CA LYS A 210 10.95 13.67 15.94
C LYS A 210 11.63 15.03 16.10
N THR A 211 12.86 15.05 16.60
CA THR A 211 13.62 16.30 16.85
C THR A 211 13.96 17.03 15.55
N ILE A 212 14.29 16.28 14.50
CA ILE A 212 14.58 16.89 13.19
C ILE A 212 13.29 17.39 12.54
N PHE A 213 12.18 16.66 12.69
CA PHE A 213 10.89 17.06 12.14
C PHE A 213 10.43 18.44 12.59
N GLU A 214 10.67 18.83 13.85
CA GLU A 214 10.32 20.15 14.40
C GLU A 214 11.02 21.33 13.68
N GLN A 215 12.07 21.04 12.90
CA GLN A 215 12.84 22.00 12.13
C GLN A 215 12.52 21.97 10.62
N MET A 216 11.59 21.12 10.19
CA MET A 216 11.23 20.95 8.78
C MET A 216 10.05 21.85 8.40
N ASP A 217 10.03 22.26 7.12
CA ASP A 217 8.97 23.09 6.54
C ASP A 217 8.30 22.35 5.36
N HIS A 218 6.98 22.35 5.32
CA HIS A 218 6.19 21.68 4.28
C HIS A 218 6.49 22.23 2.87
N GLN A 219 6.65 23.55 2.75
CA GLN A 219 6.86 24.17 1.44
C GLN A 219 8.26 23.88 0.91
N GLU A 220 9.26 23.85 1.79
CA GLU A 220 10.62 23.46 1.42
C GLU A 220 10.66 21.98 1.01
N PHE A 221 9.95 21.12 1.73
CA PHE A 221 9.86 19.70 1.39
C PHE A 221 9.19 19.47 0.03
N LEU A 222 8.13 20.22 -0.29
CA LEU A 222 7.47 20.17 -1.59
C LEU A 222 8.35 20.76 -2.71
N ARG A 223 9.10 21.85 -2.45
CA ARG A 223 10.09 22.40 -3.41
C ARG A 223 11.22 21.41 -3.73
N GLN A 224 11.59 20.58 -2.76
CA GLN A 224 12.56 19.51 -3.00
C GLN A 224 12.04 18.49 -4.04
N ALA A 225 10.72 18.26 -4.10
CA ALA A 225 10.12 17.40 -5.13
C ALA A 225 10.28 17.98 -6.53
N ASP A 226 10.11 19.30 -6.69
CA ASP A 226 10.30 19.98 -7.97
C ASP A 226 11.78 19.87 -8.42
N SER A 227 12.71 20.11 -7.50
CA SER A 227 14.15 19.94 -7.75
C SER A 227 14.52 18.50 -8.16
N TYR A 228 13.85 17.51 -7.58
CA TYR A 228 14.05 16.11 -7.95
C TYR A 228 13.55 15.80 -9.38
N GLU A 229 12.44 16.39 -9.81
CA GLU A 229 11.96 16.25 -11.20
C GLU A 229 12.89 16.94 -12.18
N ASP A 230 13.34 18.14 -11.88
CA ASP A 230 14.26 18.91 -12.74
C ASP A 230 15.56 18.15 -13.03
N MET A 231 15.91 17.14 -12.24
CA MET A 231 17.03 16.25 -12.57
C MET A 231 16.83 15.42 -13.84
N ASP A 232 15.64 15.38 -14.44
CA ASP A 232 15.36 14.63 -15.69
C ASP A 232 15.94 15.26 -16.97
N TYR A 233 16.71 16.35 -16.83
CA TYR A 233 17.29 17.06 -17.97
C TYR A 233 18.35 16.26 -18.78
N SER A 234 18.84 15.13 -18.25
CA SER A 234 19.80 14.27 -18.97
C SER A 234 19.43 12.79 -18.92
N THR A 235 19.82 12.06 -19.96
CA THR A 235 19.64 10.58 -20.00
C THR A 235 20.36 9.90 -18.84
N LEU A 236 21.54 10.41 -18.45
CA LEU A 236 22.31 9.87 -17.34
C LEU A 236 21.58 9.99 -16.01
N ASN A 237 20.95 11.13 -15.77
CA ASN A 237 20.17 11.36 -14.55
C ASN A 237 18.94 10.44 -14.48
N LYS A 238 18.28 10.20 -15.61
CA LYS A 238 17.18 9.22 -15.69
C LYS A 238 17.65 7.80 -15.33
N VAL A 239 18.85 7.44 -15.79
CA VAL A 239 19.47 6.15 -15.43
C VAL A 239 19.79 6.12 -13.92
N TYR A 240 20.33 7.19 -13.36
CA TYR A 240 20.60 7.28 -11.91
C TYR A 240 19.31 7.18 -11.09
N LYS A 241 18.25 7.90 -11.46
CA LYS A 241 16.94 7.78 -10.82
C LYS A 241 16.45 6.33 -10.85
N LEU A 242 16.50 5.70 -12.02
CA LEU A 242 16.12 4.29 -12.17
C LEU A 242 16.95 3.37 -11.27
N LEU A 243 18.27 3.54 -11.21
CA LEU A 243 19.15 2.74 -10.35
C LEU A 243 18.88 2.93 -8.86
N ILE A 244 18.64 4.17 -8.43
CA ILE A 244 18.25 4.48 -7.05
C ILE A 244 16.92 3.81 -6.71
N GLU A 245 15.94 3.91 -7.60
CA GLU A 245 14.61 3.39 -7.40
C GLU A 245 14.51 1.86 -7.42
N ILE A 246 15.35 1.16 -8.20
CA ILE A 246 15.34 -0.31 -8.32
C ILE A 246 15.55 -1.01 -6.96
N GLY A 247 16.27 -0.38 -6.02
CA GLY A 247 16.52 -0.96 -4.69
C GLY A 247 15.53 -0.54 -3.61
N MET A 248 14.60 0.39 -3.90
CA MET A 248 13.70 0.95 -2.91
C MET A 248 12.35 0.21 -2.89
N THR A 249 11.91 -0.16 -1.70
CA THR A 249 10.55 -0.71 -1.47
C THR A 249 9.49 0.38 -1.35
N HIS A 250 9.90 1.63 -1.09
CA HIS A 250 9.02 2.80 -1.08
C HIS A 250 9.57 3.85 -2.03
N PRO A 251 8.74 4.47 -2.87
CA PRO A 251 9.18 5.58 -3.72
C PRO A 251 9.57 6.76 -2.85
N ILE A 252 10.32 7.65 -3.47
CA ILE A 252 10.89 8.84 -2.85
C ILE A 252 9.80 9.66 -2.16
N PRO A 253 9.87 9.87 -0.83
CA PRO A 253 8.79 10.52 -0.05
C PRO A 253 8.41 11.91 -0.55
N VAL A 254 9.37 12.70 -1.07
CA VAL A 254 9.08 14.03 -1.62
C VAL A 254 8.18 13.97 -2.85
N TYR A 255 8.37 12.97 -3.72
CA TYR A 255 7.51 12.75 -4.88
C TYR A 255 6.09 12.36 -4.45
N ARG A 256 5.96 11.46 -3.48
CA ARG A 256 4.67 11.04 -2.91
C ARG A 256 3.93 12.22 -2.27
N ALA A 257 4.64 13.05 -1.49
CA ALA A 257 4.09 14.26 -0.87
C ALA A 257 3.50 15.23 -1.90
N ARG A 258 4.15 15.39 -3.05
CA ARG A 258 3.64 16.23 -4.13
C ARG A 258 2.41 15.61 -4.81
N GLU A 259 2.45 14.32 -5.13
CA GLU A 259 1.34 13.62 -5.78
C GLU A 259 0.07 13.63 -4.90
N ILE A 260 0.21 13.43 -3.58
CA ILE A 260 -0.94 13.51 -2.67
C ILE A 260 -1.48 14.94 -2.54
N LYS A 261 -0.59 15.95 -2.56
CA LYS A 261 -1.02 17.35 -2.57
C LYS A 261 -1.80 17.69 -3.83
N GLN A 262 -1.29 17.31 -5.01
CA GLN A 262 -1.99 17.53 -6.28
C GLN A 262 -3.37 16.85 -6.29
N TRP A 263 -3.46 15.66 -5.72
CA TRP A 263 -4.75 14.98 -5.63
C TRP A 263 -5.69 15.65 -4.63
N ALA A 264 -5.20 16.12 -3.49
CA ALA A 264 -5.98 16.89 -2.51
C ALA A 264 -6.61 18.15 -3.11
N ASP A 265 -5.88 18.83 -4.01
CA ASP A 265 -6.35 20.02 -4.73
C ASP A 265 -7.30 19.68 -5.92
N SER A 266 -7.49 18.40 -6.23
CA SER A 266 -8.23 17.98 -7.40
C SER A 266 -9.74 17.98 -7.18
N LYS A 267 -10.49 18.12 -8.30
CA LYS A 267 -11.93 17.92 -8.30
C LYS A 267 -12.32 16.51 -7.86
N ALA A 268 -11.54 15.51 -8.20
CA ALA A 268 -11.81 14.11 -7.84
C ALA A 268 -11.87 13.92 -6.32
N PHE A 269 -10.91 14.45 -5.58
CA PHE A 269 -10.93 14.41 -4.12
C PHE A 269 -12.12 15.17 -3.53
N SER A 270 -12.40 16.38 -4.05
CA SER A 270 -13.55 17.19 -3.61
C SER A 270 -14.89 16.46 -3.82
N GLU A 271 -15.06 15.76 -4.95
CA GLU A 271 -16.25 14.95 -5.23
C GLU A 271 -16.41 13.79 -4.24
N ILE A 272 -15.31 13.09 -3.92
CA ILE A 272 -15.32 12.01 -2.93
C ILE A 272 -15.71 12.57 -1.55
N MET A 273 -15.10 13.68 -1.16
CA MET A 273 -15.41 14.36 0.11
C MET A 273 -16.85 14.89 0.15
N ALA A 274 -17.44 15.18 -0.99
CA ALA A 274 -18.85 15.53 -1.11
C ALA A 274 -19.81 14.32 -1.13
N GLY A 275 -19.28 13.09 -1.14
CA GLY A 275 -20.04 11.83 -1.17
C GLY A 275 -20.41 11.34 -2.57
N ARG A 276 -19.77 11.87 -3.60
CA ARG A 276 -19.94 11.45 -4.99
C ARG A 276 -18.73 10.66 -5.43
N PHE A 277 -18.81 9.34 -5.33
CA PHE A 277 -17.73 8.42 -5.68
C PHE A 277 -18.28 7.07 -6.19
N PRO A 278 -17.51 6.33 -7.00
CA PRO A 278 -17.85 4.97 -7.41
C PRO A 278 -18.03 4.05 -6.20
N THR A 279 -19.11 3.27 -6.20
CA THR A 279 -19.40 2.27 -5.16
C THR A 279 -19.16 0.86 -5.65
N LYS A 280 -18.94 -0.07 -4.71
CA LYS A 280 -18.73 -1.50 -5.02
C LYS A 280 -19.85 -2.13 -5.86
N ASP A 281 -21.09 -1.67 -5.73
CA ASP A 281 -22.22 -2.23 -6.52
C ASP A 281 -22.19 -1.82 -8.00
N GLN A 282 -21.47 -0.76 -8.31
CA GLN A 282 -21.26 -0.37 -9.71
C GLN A 282 -20.17 -1.24 -10.37
N GLU A 283 -19.42 -1.99 -9.57
CA GLU A 283 -18.37 -2.91 -10.03
C GLU A 283 -18.85 -4.38 -10.11
N VAL A 284 -20.00 -4.71 -9.51
CA VAL A 284 -20.43 -6.11 -9.38
C VAL A 284 -21.11 -6.60 -10.66
N THR A 285 -20.28 -7.05 -11.58
CA THR A 285 -20.56 -8.29 -12.29
C THR A 285 -19.51 -9.29 -11.81
N THR A 286 -19.83 -10.08 -10.78
CA THR A 286 -19.04 -11.26 -10.48
C THR A 286 -18.96 -12.13 -11.73
N ARG A 287 -17.82 -12.75 -11.96
CA ARG A 287 -17.62 -13.69 -13.07
C ARG A 287 -17.14 -15.02 -12.50
N ASN A 288 -17.55 -16.09 -13.13
CA ASN A 288 -17.04 -17.39 -12.74
C ASN A 288 -15.60 -17.55 -13.25
N CYS A 289 -14.73 -18.08 -12.42
CA CYS A 289 -13.40 -18.46 -12.83
C CYS A 289 -13.47 -19.47 -13.98
N PRO A 290 -12.82 -19.23 -15.14
CA PRO A 290 -12.89 -20.13 -16.29
C PRO A 290 -12.23 -21.50 -16.02
N HIS A 291 -11.48 -21.64 -14.94
CA HIS A 291 -10.72 -22.84 -14.62
C HIS A 291 -11.35 -23.71 -13.53
N CYS A 292 -11.97 -23.11 -12.50
CA CYS A 292 -12.54 -23.87 -11.37
C CYS A 292 -14.01 -23.54 -11.09
N GLY A 293 -14.59 -22.57 -11.81
CA GLY A 293 -16.00 -22.21 -11.67
C GLY A 293 -16.35 -21.36 -10.45
N VAL A 294 -15.41 -21.09 -9.54
CA VAL A 294 -15.64 -20.25 -8.37
C VAL A 294 -15.94 -18.82 -8.80
N GLU A 295 -16.91 -18.22 -8.14
CA GLU A 295 -17.29 -16.82 -8.36
C GLU A 295 -16.20 -15.87 -7.86
N VAL A 296 -15.67 -15.02 -8.75
CA VAL A 296 -14.57 -14.10 -8.46
C VAL A 296 -14.98 -12.68 -8.83
N ALA A 297 -14.55 -11.70 -8.02
CA ALA A 297 -14.75 -10.31 -8.34
C ALA A 297 -13.97 -9.94 -9.62
N PRO A 298 -14.45 -8.99 -10.44
CA PRO A 298 -13.77 -8.55 -11.67
C PRO A 298 -12.36 -7.98 -11.42
N SER A 299 -12.11 -7.48 -10.23
CA SER A 299 -10.81 -7.00 -9.77
C SER A 299 -9.78 -8.13 -9.56
N PHE A 300 -10.24 -9.36 -9.35
CA PHE A 300 -9.34 -10.52 -9.23
C PHE A 300 -8.88 -10.99 -10.62
N PHE A 301 -7.60 -10.94 -10.86
CA PHE A 301 -6.97 -11.45 -12.09
C PHE A 301 -6.52 -12.90 -11.94
N PHE A 302 -6.26 -13.30 -10.72
CA PHE A 302 -6.02 -14.68 -10.38
C PHE A 302 -7.13 -15.15 -9.44
N CYS A 303 -7.62 -16.32 -9.70
CA CYS A 303 -8.63 -16.92 -8.85
C CYS A 303 -8.02 -17.20 -7.46
N PRO A 304 -8.65 -16.75 -6.38
CA PRO A 304 -8.13 -17.00 -5.03
C PRO A 304 -8.17 -18.48 -4.67
N ASP A 305 -9.02 -19.26 -5.35
CA ASP A 305 -9.20 -20.68 -5.08
C ASP A 305 -8.22 -21.56 -5.88
N CYS A 306 -8.06 -21.34 -7.17
CA CYS A 306 -7.19 -22.17 -8.01
C CYS A 306 -5.89 -21.51 -8.48
N GLY A 307 -5.65 -20.24 -8.16
CA GLY A 307 -4.46 -19.49 -8.52
C GLY A 307 -4.29 -19.17 -10.00
N LYS A 308 -5.25 -19.52 -10.87
CA LYS A 308 -5.15 -19.32 -12.32
C LYS A 308 -5.72 -17.96 -12.72
N ASN A 309 -5.21 -17.45 -13.86
CA ASN A 309 -5.71 -16.20 -14.44
C ASN A 309 -7.20 -16.32 -14.77
N THR A 310 -7.99 -15.34 -14.33
CA THR A 310 -9.45 -15.34 -14.50
C THR A 310 -9.92 -14.61 -15.77
N ARG A 311 -9.00 -14.08 -16.58
CA ARG A 311 -9.29 -13.30 -17.80
C ARG A 311 -8.83 -13.99 -19.08
N VAL A 312 -8.83 -15.31 -19.10
CA VAL A 312 -8.54 -16.09 -20.31
C VAL A 312 -9.79 -16.20 -21.16
#